data_a098160178f889dda7d4c46cf3e7a1a9
#
_entry.id   a098160178f889dda7d4c46cf3e7a1a9
#
_cell.length_a   1.000
_cell.length_b   1.000
_cell.length_c   1.000
_cell.angle_alpha   90.00
_cell.angle_beta   90.00
_cell.angle_gamma   90.00
#
_symmetry.space_group_name_H-M   'P 1'
#
loop_
_entity.id
_entity.type
_entity.pdbx_description
1 polymer ?
#
loop_
_entity_poly.entity_id
_entity_poly.type
_entity_poly.pdbx_seq_one_letter_code
_entity_poly.pdbx_strand_id
1 'polypeptide(L)'
;MKFIQKYLFYSFLVAFALSACVSRKKKGETSALGRFYHNTTAKYNGYFNANEILQNSISNLENAHKDNYSEILPVFPYNAVANADPEKGNLDKAIQKVSVDISLHRPSHWMDDCYLILAKAQYLKKDFETAENSFKFMLEEFKPSNLIKNNKRLREKTVKEKTKKKKR
;
A
#
# COMPACT_ATOMS: atom_id res chain seq x y z
N MET A 1 -40.54 -34.25 15.83
CA MET A 1 -40.41 -33.07 14.93
C MET A 1 -39.13 -32.24 15.22
N LYS A 2 -38.73 -31.94 16.46
CA LYS A 2 -37.55 -31.12 16.81
C LYS A 2 -36.21 -31.71 16.35
N PHE A 3 -36.04 -33.03 16.27
CA PHE A 3 -34.78 -33.65 15.81
C PHE A 3 -34.57 -33.51 14.30
N ILE A 4 -35.61 -33.70 13.48
CA ILE A 4 -35.54 -33.57 12.03
C ILE A 4 -35.18 -32.14 11.65
N GLN A 5 -35.67 -31.14 12.37
CA GLN A 5 -35.41 -29.74 12.12
C GLN A 5 -33.95 -29.37 12.42
N LYS A 6 -33.33 -29.99 13.45
CA LYS A 6 -31.89 -29.82 13.73
C LYS A 6 -31.00 -30.42 12.63
N TYR A 7 -31.32 -31.61 12.14
CA TYR A 7 -30.54 -32.25 11.07
C TYR A 7 -30.65 -31.48 9.75
N LEU A 8 -31.83 -30.95 9.43
CA LEU A 8 -32.03 -30.05 8.29
C LEU A 8 -31.21 -28.78 8.39
N PHE A 9 -31.14 -28.18 9.58
CA PHE A 9 -30.32 -26.98 9.82
C PHE A 9 -28.80 -27.26 9.66
N TYR A 10 -28.31 -28.37 10.21
CA TYR A 10 -26.91 -28.77 10.04
C TYR A 10 -26.56 -29.14 8.60
N SER A 11 -27.46 -29.84 7.90
CA SER A 11 -27.30 -30.15 6.47
C SER A 11 -27.22 -28.88 5.62
N PHE A 12 -28.04 -27.88 5.90
CA PHE A 12 -28.03 -26.58 5.23
C PHE A 12 -26.71 -25.81 5.51
N LEU A 13 -26.24 -25.86 6.76
CA LEU A 13 -24.96 -25.21 7.16
C LEU A 13 -23.75 -25.86 6.48
N VAL A 14 -23.73 -27.19 6.37
CA VAL A 14 -22.68 -27.93 5.66
C VAL A 14 -22.74 -27.66 4.15
N ALA A 15 -23.93 -27.62 3.54
CA ALA A 15 -24.10 -27.28 2.13
C ALA A 15 -23.63 -25.83 1.83
N PHE A 16 -23.88 -24.90 2.75
CA PHE A 16 -23.40 -23.51 2.63
C PHE A 16 -21.86 -23.41 2.74
N ALA A 17 -21.24 -24.18 3.64
CA ALA A 17 -19.79 -24.25 3.78
C ALA A 17 -19.09 -24.84 2.54
N LEU A 18 -19.72 -25.82 1.86
CA LEU A 18 -19.18 -26.44 0.64
C LEU A 18 -19.31 -25.55 -0.60
N SER A 19 -20.21 -24.56 -0.61
CA SER A 19 -20.36 -23.61 -1.72
C SER A 19 -19.29 -22.50 -1.76
N ALA A 20 -18.41 -22.42 -0.78
CA ALA A 20 -17.28 -21.50 -0.73
C ALA A 20 -16.14 -21.88 -1.70
N CYS A 21 -16.44 -22.47 -2.85
CA CYS A 21 -15.46 -22.71 -3.91
C CYS A 21 -14.95 -21.38 -4.45
N VAL A 22 -13.78 -20.98 -3.97
CA VAL A 22 -13.03 -19.82 -4.48
C VAL A 22 -12.69 -20.06 -5.94
N SER A 23 -13.38 -19.38 -6.86
CA SER A 23 -13.02 -19.41 -8.27
C SER A 23 -11.60 -18.84 -8.41
N ARG A 24 -10.64 -19.63 -8.92
CA ARG A 24 -9.27 -19.18 -9.22
C ARG A 24 -9.35 -18.07 -10.27
N LYS A 25 -9.16 -16.83 -9.83
CA LYS A 25 -9.03 -15.70 -10.75
C LYS A 25 -7.64 -15.68 -11.34
N LYS A 26 -7.53 -15.24 -12.60
CA LYS A 26 -6.24 -15.07 -13.25
C LYS A 26 -5.40 -14.05 -12.49
N LYS A 27 -4.07 -14.29 -12.44
CA LYS A 27 -3.11 -13.39 -11.79
C LYS A 27 -3.30 -11.96 -12.33
N GLY A 28 -3.62 -10.99 -11.45
CA GLY A 28 -3.85 -9.58 -11.80
C GLY A 28 -5.31 -9.14 -11.93
N GLU A 29 -6.31 -10.02 -11.77
CA GLU A 29 -7.72 -9.65 -11.77
C GLU A 29 -8.28 -9.67 -10.34
N THR A 30 -8.55 -8.47 -9.81
CA THR A 30 -9.23 -8.33 -8.52
C THR A 30 -10.71 -8.06 -8.72
N SER A 31 -11.57 -8.75 -7.94
CA SER A 31 -13.01 -8.42 -7.87
C SER A 31 -13.21 -7.05 -7.21
N ALA A 32 -14.42 -6.49 -7.32
CA ALA A 32 -14.78 -5.27 -6.61
C ALA A 32 -14.56 -5.44 -5.09
N LEU A 33 -14.97 -6.58 -4.54
CA LEU A 33 -14.75 -6.92 -3.12
C LEU A 33 -13.26 -7.09 -2.81
N GLY A 34 -12.48 -7.73 -3.69
CA GLY A 34 -11.03 -7.84 -3.54
C GLY A 34 -10.34 -6.47 -3.56
N ARG A 35 -10.74 -5.56 -4.45
CA ARG A 35 -10.22 -4.19 -4.47
C ARG A 35 -10.58 -3.43 -3.20
N PHE A 36 -11.81 -3.56 -2.72
CA PHE A 36 -12.20 -2.97 -1.45
C PHE A 36 -11.31 -3.47 -0.30
N TYR A 37 -11.10 -4.79 -0.21
CA TYR A 37 -10.21 -5.39 0.77
C TYR A 37 -8.79 -4.84 0.68
N HIS A 38 -8.17 -4.87 -0.53
CA HIS A 38 -6.82 -4.37 -0.71
C HIS A 38 -6.70 -2.88 -0.39
N ASN A 39 -7.68 -2.06 -0.79
CA ASN A 39 -7.67 -0.63 -0.50
C ASN A 39 -7.80 -0.33 1.00
N THR A 40 -8.70 -1.02 1.68
CA THR A 40 -8.93 -0.82 3.12
C THR A 40 -7.72 -1.27 3.92
N THR A 41 -7.18 -2.45 3.61
CA THR A 41 -6.02 -3.00 4.33
C THR A 41 -4.77 -2.16 4.08
N ALA A 42 -4.48 -1.80 2.82
CA ALA A 42 -3.36 -0.94 2.49
C ALA A 42 -3.45 0.41 3.20
N LYS A 43 -4.63 1.03 3.20
CA LYS A 43 -4.83 2.32 3.84
C LYS A 43 -4.53 2.29 5.33
N TYR A 44 -5.15 1.37 6.04
CA TYR A 44 -5.18 1.42 7.51
C TYR A 44 -4.04 0.64 8.18
N ASN A 45 -3.52 -0.41 7.54
CA ASN A 45 -2.43 -1.19 8.13
C ASN A 45 -1.05 -0.75 7.66
N GLY A 46 -0.85 -0.60 6.35
CA GLY A 46 0.44 -0.23 5.79
C GLY A 46 0.66 1.28 5.80
N TYR A 47 -0.10 1.98 4.95
CA TYR A 47 0.07 3.42 4.73
C TYR A 47 -0.07 4.24 6.02
N PHE A 48 -1.21 4.14 6.72
CA PHE A 48 -1.48 4.97 7.90
C PHE A 48 -0.43 4.76 9.00
N ASN A 49 -0.16 3.51 9.36
CA ASN A 49 0.81 3.22 10.43
C ASN A 49 2.24 3.63 10.05
N ALA A 50 2.63 3.45 8.79
CA ALA A 50 3.96 3.86 8.34
C ALA A 50 4.08 5.39 8.26
N ASN A 51 3.03 6.07 7.82
CA ASN A 51 3.01 7.53 7.78
C ASN A 51 3.07 8.14 9.18
N GLU A 52 2.36 7.57 10.15
CA GLU A 52 2.43 8.00 11.55
C GLU A 52 3.86 7.88 12.11
N ILE A 53 4.50 6.73 11.89
CA ILE A 53 5.91 6.53 12.30
C ILE A 53 6.82 7.56 11.60
N LEU A 54 6.64 7.79 10.31
CA LEU A 54 7.43 8.75 9.54
C LEU A 54 7.26 10.17 10.06
N GLN A 55 6.03 10.62 10.32
CA GLN A 55 5.76 11.96 10.86
C GLN A 55 6.34 12.15 12.26
N ASN A 56 6.24 11.14 13.12
CA ASN A 56 6.86 11.15 14.44
C ASN A 56 8.39 11.24 14.34
N SER A 57 9.02 10.50 13.42
CA SER A 57 10.46 10.57 13.18
C SER A 57 10.87 11.95 12.65
N ILE A 58 10.09 12.55 11.75
CA ILE A 58 10.33 13.93 11.27
C ILE A 58 10.31 14.90 12.45
N SER A 59 9.27 14.85 13.28
CA SER A 59 9.15 15.73 14.45
C SER A 59 10.29 15.55 15.44
N ASN A 60 10.75 14.33 15.69
CA ASN A 60 11.89 14.05 16.55
C ASN A 60 13.19 14.62 15.98
N LEU A 61 13.40 14.50 14.66
CA LEU A 61 14.56 15.09 13.98
C LEU A 61 14.52 16.62 14.01
N GLU A 62 13.34 17.23 13.81
CA GLU A 62 13.17 18.69 13.94
C GLU A 62 13.49 19.16 15.36
N ASN A 63 12.99 18.47 16.38
CA ASN A 63 13.27 18.82 17.78
C ASN A 63 14.73 18.62 18.19
N ALA A 64 15.45 17.74 17.51
CA ALA A 64 16.88 17.51 17.73
C ALA A 64 17.76 18.57 17.06
N HIS A 65 17.24 19.31 16.07
CA HIS A 65 17.95 20.37 15.39
C HIS A 65 18.06 21.61 16.29
N LYS A 66 19.23 22.23 16.29
CA LYS A 66 19.47 23.52 16.95
C LYS A 66 19.86 24.55 15.90
N ASP A 67 19.09 25.62 15.83
CA ASP A 67 19.36 26.71 14.90
C ASP A 67 20.66 27.40 15.21
N ASN A 68 21.49 27.60 14.17
CA ASN A 68 22.66 28.44 14.22
C ASN A 68 22.37 29.77 13.52
N TYR A 69 22.04 30.78 14.28
CA TYR A 69 21.70 32.12 13.75
C TYR A 69 22.87 32.86 13.09
N SER A 70 24.09 32.33 13.14
CA SER A 70 25.22 32.86 12.41
C SER A 70 25.32 32.36 10.95
N GLU A 71 24.43 31.44 10.57
CA GLU A 71 24.34 30.81 9.24
C GLU A 71 22.96 30.99 8.65
N ILE A 72 22.82 30.68 7.34
CA ILE A 72 21.48 30.61 6.71
C ILE A 72 20.74 29.42 7.28
N LEU A 73 19.58 29.70 7.89
CA LEU A 73 18.76 28.66 8.50
C LEU A 73 18.20 27.70 7.42
N PRO A 74 18.16 26.39 7.69
CA PRO A 74 17.58 25.43 6.79
C PRO A 74 16.05 25.58 6.73
N VAL A 75 15.49 25.46 5.53
CA VAL A 75 14.02 25.51 5.32
C VAL A 75 13.34 24.33 6.02
N PHE A 76 14.03 23.18 6.05
CA PHE A 76 13.54 21.96 6.69
C PHE A 76 14.56 21.49 7.74
N PRO A 77 14.35 21.81 9.03
CA PRO A 77 15.30 21.46 10.10
C PRO A 77 15.64 19.97 10.16
N TYR A 78 14.68 19.08 9.92
CA TYR A 78 14.91 17.64 9.91
C TYR A 78 15.93 17.17 8.85
N ASN A 79 16.13 17.94 7.77
CA ASN A 79 17.14 17.63 6.75
C ASN A 79 18.54 18.05 7.17
N ALA A 80 18.64 19.06 8.02
CA ALA A 80 19.91 19.63 8.49
C ALA A 80 20.58 18.80 9.60
N VAL A 81 19.84 17.86 10.20
CA VAL A 81 20.40 16.94 11.20
C VAL A 81 21.46 16.07 10.54
N ALA A 82 22.69 16.18 11.00
CA ALA A 82 23.84 15.46 10.42
C ALA A 82 23.69 13.94 10.55
N ASN A 83 23.10 13.47 11.66
CA ASN A 83 22.97 12.07 11.98
C ASN A 83 21.51 11.72 12.30
N ALA A 84 20.94 10.79 11.54
CA ALA A 84 19.59 10.26 11.75
C ALA A 84 19.55 8.95 12.58
N ASP A 85 20.69 8.51 13.16
CA ASP A 85 20.80 7.25 13.90
C ASP A 85 19.75 7.05 15.01
N PRO A 86 19.36 8.09 15.78
CA PRO A 86 18.30 7.91 16.80
C PRO A 86 16.96 7.46 16.22
N GLU A 87 16.64 7.90 15.00
CA GLU A 87 15.38 7.58 14.34
C GLU A 87 15.48 6.40 13.34
N LYS A 88 16.67 5.87 13.11
CA LYS A 88 16.93 4.81 12.13
C LYS A 88 16.03 3.59 12.34
N GLY A 89 15.86 3.16 13.59
CA GLY A 89 14.99 2.01 13.92
C GLY A 89 13.50 2.29 13.63
N ASN A 90 13.02 3.51 13.81
CA ASN A 90 11.65 3.90 13.48
C ASN A 90 11.47 4.01 11.96
N LEU A 91 12.43 4.62 11.26
CA LEU A 91 12.43 4.69 9.81
C LEU A 91 12.48 3.30 9.16
N ASP A 92 13.26 2.36 9.71
CA ASP A 92 13.27 0.96 9.26
C ASP A 92 11.91 0.27 9.45
N LYS A 93 11.22 0.53 10.56
CA LYS A 93 9.85 0.03 10.77
C LYS A 93 8.86 0.59 9.76
N ALA A 94 8.96 1.89 9.45
CA ALA A 94 8.11 2.50 8.41
C ALA A 94 8.36 1.87 7.04
N ILE A 95 9.64 1.72 6.65
CA ILE A 95 10.06 1.04 5.42
C ILE A 95 9.51 -0.38 5.36
N GLN A 96 9.66 -1.15 6.43
CA GLN A 96 9.16 -2.53 6.51
C GLN A 96 7.64 -2.59 6.31
N LYS A 97 6.87 -1.73 6.99
CA LYS A 97 5.40 -1.70 6.89
C LYS A 97 4.94 -1.42 5.46
N VAL A 98 5.46 -0.38 4.82
CA VAL A 98 5.06 -0.07 3.43
C VAL A 98 5.57 -1.11 2.44
N SER A 99 6.73 -1.72 2.65
CA SER A 99 7.27 -2.77 1.77
C SER A 99 6.40 -4.02 1.79
N VAL A 100 5.91 -4.43 2.96
CA VAL A 100 4.93 -5.53 3.10
C VAL A 100 3.64 -5.17 2.38
N ASP A 101 3.15 -3.95 2.57
CA ASP A 101 1.91 -3.47 1.95
C ASP A 101 2.01 -3.43 0.42
N ILE A 102 3.10 -2.90 -0.11
CA ILE A 102 3.42 -2.88 -1.55
C ILE A 102 3.45 -4.31 -2.13
N SER A 103 4.00 -5.28 -1.39
CA SER A 103 4.09 -6.65 -1.85
C SER A 103 2.75 -7.37 -1.89
N LEU A 104 1.90 -7.15 -0.89
CA LEU A 104 0.64 -7.87 -0.68
C LEU A 104 -0.56 -7.19 -1.33
N HIS A 105 -0.55 -5.86 -1.44
CA HIS A 105 -1.71 -5.06 -1.82
C HIS A 105 -1.52 -4.28 -3.13
N ARG A 106 -0.72 -4.79 -4.07
CA ARG A 106 -0.47 -4.17 -5.39
C ARG A 106 -1.71 -3.62 -6.13
N PRO A 107 -2.91 -4.23 -6.03
CA PRO A 107 -4.09 -3.69 -6.69
C PRO A 107 -4.72 -2.49 -5.98
N SER A 108 -4.18 -2.07 -4.85
CA SER A 108 -4.67 -0.91 -4.10
C SER A 108 -4.27 0.40 -4.80
N HIS A 109 -5.13 1.40 -4.67
CA HIS A 109 -4.82 2.75 -5.15
C HIS A 109 -3.91 3.55 -4.18
N TRP A 110 -3.57 2.99 -3.04
CA TRP A 110 -2.64 3.58 -2.06
C TRP A 110 -1.17 3.25 -2.32
N MET A 111 -0.87 2.62 -3.47
CA MET A 111 0.49 2.17 -3.75
C MET A 111 1.47 3.30 -4.02
N ASP A 112 1.03 4.35 -4.73
CA ASP A 112 1.81 5.56 -4.95
C ASP A 112 2.17 6.26 -3.63
N ASP A 113 1.21 6.39 -2.73
CA ASP A 113 1.43 6.92 -1.38
C ASP A 113 2.39 6.05 -0.56
N CYS A 114 2.29 4.71 -0.66
CA CYS A 114 3.20 3.79 0.02
C CYS A 114 4.64 3.93 -0.52
N TYR A 115 4.82 4.06 -1.84
CA TYR A 115 6.15 4.31 -2.42
C TYR A 115 6.71 5.68 -2.02
N LEU A 116 5.86 6.69 -1.86
CA LEU A 116 6.27 8.01 -1.38
C LEU A 116 6.80 7.94 0.06
N ILE A 117 6.11 7.21 0.95
CA ILE A 117 6.58 6.99 2.34
C ILE A 117 7.89 6.21 2.34
N LEU A 118 7.98 5.14 1.53
CA LEU A 118 9.20 4.35 1.38
C LEU A 118 10.40 5.23 1.04
N ALA A 119 10.28 6.02 -0.02
CA ALA A 119 11.36 6.88 -0.50
C ALA A 119 11.72 7.99 0.51
N LYS A 120 10.72 8.60 1.17
CA LYS A 120 10.96 9.60 2.23
C LYS A 120 11.68 9.00 3.43
N ALA A 121 11.29 7.80 3.87
CA ALA A 121 11.94 7.14 5.00
C ALA A 121 13.40 6.75 4.68
N GLN A 122 13.68 6.27 3.48
CA GLN A 122 15.04 6.01 2.99
C GLN A 122 15.87 7.30 2.92
N TYR A 123 15.28 8.38 2.42
CA TYR A 123 15.93 9.69 2.37
C TYR A 123 16.31 10.21 3.77
N LEU A 124 15.39 10.13 4.73
CA LEU A 124 15.64 10.55 6.11
C LEU A 124 16.71 9.69 6.79
N LYS A 125 16.82 8.40 6.43
CA LYS A 125 17.94 7.53 6.85
C LYS A 125 19.29 7.91 6.25
N LYS A 126 19.34 8.87 5.34
CA LYS A 126 20.51 9.24 4.53
C LYS A 126 20.93 8.15 3.53
N ASP A 127 20.07 7.19 3.23
CA ASP A 127 20.23 6.21 2.15
C ASP A 127 19.73 6.84 0.83
N PHE A 128 20.50 7.79 0.33
CA PHE A 128 20.11 8.63 -0.80
C PHE A 128 19.99 7.86 -2.11
N GLU A 129 20.86 6.86 -2.34
CA GLU A 129 20.85 6.04 -3.55
C GLU A 129 19.54 5.23 -3.64
N THR A 130 19.18 4.55 -2.57
CA THR A 130 17.95 3.75 -2.52
C THR A 130 16.71 4.64 -2.58
N ALA A 131 16.75 5.81 -1.90
CA ALA A 131 15.67 6.80 -1.94
C ALA A 131 15.44 7.33 -3.36
N GLU A 132 16.52 7.70 -4.07
CA GLU A 132 16.45 8.18 -5.45
C GLU A 132 15.84 7.14 -6.38
N ASN A 133 16.26 5.87 -6.26
CA ASN A 133 15.71 4.77 -7.04
C ASN A 133 14.21 4.57 -6.75
N SER A 134 13.80 4.65 -5.49
CA SER A 134 12.39 4.55 -5.08
C SER A 134 11.56 5.71 -5.63
N PHE A 135 12.06 6.96 -5.59
CA PHE A 135 11.39 8.11 -6.20
C PHE A 135 11.29 7.99 -7.73
N LYS A 136 12.37 7.59 -8.40
CA LYS A 136 12.38 7.39 -9.86
C LYS A 136 11.35 6.32 -10.26
N PHE A 137 11.33 5.19 -9.56
CA PHE A 137 10.34 4.14 -9.81
C PHE A 137 8.91 4.65 -9.61
N MET A 138 8.64 5.35 -8.51
CA MET A 138 7.32 5.93 -8.22
C MET A 138 6.88 6.88 -9.35
N LEU A 139 7.74 7.81 -9.73
CA LEU A 139 7.45 8.78 -10.78
C LEU A 139 7.20 8.13 -12.14
N GLU A 140 7.92 7.04 -12.47
CA GLU A 140 7.73 6.33 -13.74
C GLU A 140 6.47 5.48 -13.73
N GLU A 141 6.23 4.69 -12.67
CA GLU A 141 5.12 3.74 -12.62
C GLU A 141 3.76 4.46 -12.53
N PHE A 142 3.68 5.52 -11.71
CA PHE A 142 2.43 6.25 -11.45
C PHE A 142 2.25 7.50 -12.31
N LYS A 143 2.98 7.64 -13.41
CA LYS A 143 2.72 8.71 -14.40
C LYS A 143 1.25 8.70 -14.84
N PRO A 144 0.62 9.87 -15.00
CA PRO A 144 -0.77 9.96 -15.46
C PRO A 144 -1.00 9.22 -16.79
N SER A 145 -0.03 9.24 -17.70
CA SER A 145 -0.06 8.51 -18.97
C SER A 145 -0.12 6.99 -18.77
N ASN A 146 0.61 6.44 -17.82
CA ASN A 146 0.61 5.02 -17.51
C ASN A 146 -0.70 4.60 -16.82
N LEU A 147 -1.23 5.42 -15.92
CA LEU A 147 -2.52 5.20 -15.27
C LEU A 147 -3.67 5.16 -16.28
N ILE A 148 -3.70 6.10 -17.23
CA ILE A 148 -4.69 6.14 -18.31
C ILE A 148 -4.58 4.89 -19.19
N LYS A 149 -3.36 4.51 -19.59
CA LYS A 149 -3.10 3.32 -20.41
C LYS A 149 -3.54 2.03 -19.73
N ASN A 150 -3.24 1.89 -18.43
CA ASN A 150 -3.63 0.73 -17.65
C ASN A 150 -5.15 0.66 -17.47
N ASN A 151 -5.81 1.77 -17.17
CA ASN A 151 -7.27 1.85 -17.06
C ASN A 151 -7.96 1.51 -18.40
N LYS A 152 -7.44 1.97 -19.54
CA LYS A 152 -7.95 1.61 -20.88
C LYS A 152 -7.83 0.12 -21.14
N ARG A 153 -6.65 -0.49 -20.87
CA ARG A 153 -6.44 -1.94 -21.01
C ARG A 153 -7.38 -2.77 -20.15
N LEU A 154 -7.63 -2.34 -18.92
CA LEU A 154 -8.57 -3.02 -18.01
C LEU A 154 -10.01 -2.96 -18.54
N ARG A 155 -10.45 -1.80 -19.02
CA ARG A 155 -11.79 -1.63 -19.64
C ARG A 155 -11.96 -2.54 -20.86
N GLU A 156 -10.98 -2.57 -21.76
CA GLU A 156 -11.00 -3.42 -22.96
C GLU A 156 -11.08 -4.92 -22.62
N LYS A 157 -10.32 -5.37 -21.62
CA LYS A 157 -10.39 -6.75 -21.12
C LYS A 157 -11.77 -7.08 -20.58
N THR A 158 -12.35 -6.21 -19.76
CA THR A 158 -13.68 -6.39 -19.17
C THR A 158 -14.77 -6.48 -20.25
N VAL A 159 -14.70 -5.66 -21.29
CA VAL A 159 -15.65 -5.69 -22.42
C VAL A 159 -15.52 -7.01 -23.20
N LYS A 160 -14.29 -7.43 -23.52
CA LYS A 160 -14.04 -8.70 -24.22
C LYS A 160 -14.55 -9.92 -23.44
N GLU A 161 -14.42 -9.92 -22.11
CA GLU A 161 -14.94 -11.02 -21.27
C GLU A 161 -16.47 -11.04 -21.21
N LYS A 162 -17.12 -9.88 -21.11
CA LYS A 162 -18.58 -9.78 -21.14
C LYS A 162 -19.14 -10.28 -22.46
N THR A 163 -18.48 -9.96 -23.58
CA THR A 163 -18.88 -10.41 -24.92
C THR A 163 -18.69 -11.92 -25.10
N LYS A 164 -17.61 -12.50 -24.55
CA LYS A 164 -17.41 -13.96 -24.56
C LYS A 164 -18.43 -14.72 -23.73
N LYS A 165 -18.84 -14.19 -22.56
CA LYS A 165 -19.86 -14.79 -21.71
C LYS A 165 -21.27 -14.73 -22.33
N LYS A 166 -21.56 -13.74 -23.18
CA LYS A 166 -22.85 -13.60 -23.87
C LYS A 166 -22.98 -14.53 -25.09
N LYS A 167 -21.85 -15.06 -25.60
CA LYS A 167 -21.82 -15.98 -26.75
C LYS A 167 -21.78 -17.47 -26.35
N ARG A 168 -21.71 -17.77 -25.06
CA ARG A 168 -21.86 -19.12 -24.50
C ARG A 168 -23.24 -19.30 -23.87
#